data_2290da895c73a9c093b5ffb1913273b5
#
_entry.id   2290da895c73a9c093b5ffb1913273b5
#
_cell.length_a   1.000
_cell.length_b   1.000
_cell.length_c   1.000
_cell.angle_alpha   90.00
_cell.angle_beta   90.00
_cell.angle_gamma   90.00
#
_symmetry.space_group_name_H-M   'P 1'
#
loop_
_entity.id
_entity.type
_entity.pdbx_description
1 polymer ?
#
loop_
_entity_poly.entity_id
_entity_poly.type
_entity_poly.pdbx_seq_one_letter_code
_entity_poly.pdbx_strand_id
1 'polypeptide(L)' 'MNIQYLKYAVEVARIGSISRAAEELYIAQPNLSRAIKELEKDLGITIFDRNSKGMTLTHDGERLVEYGKAI' A
#
# COMPACT_ATOMS: atom_id res chain seq x y z
N MET A 1 7.30 -2.75 12.38
CA MET A 1 6.43 -2.23 11.30
C MET A 1 6.17 -0.75 11.52
N ASN A 2 6.16 0.01 10.46
CA ASN A 2 5.88 1.46 10.52
C ASN A 2 4.38 1.70 10.30
N ILE A 3 3.71 2.26 11.31
CA ILE A 3 2.26 2.52 11.23
C ILE A 3 1.92 3.50 10.10
N GLN A 4 2.80 4.48 9.86
CA GLN A 4 2.59 5.42 8.77
C GLN A 4 2.60 4.71 7.42
N TYR A 5 3.48 3.73 7.24
CA TYR A 5 3.53 2.93 6.01
C TYR A 5 2.26 2.09 5.84
N LEU A 6 1.73 1.57 6.95
CA LEU A 6 0.46 0.84 6.91
C LEU A 6 -0.67 1.76 6.45
N LYS A 7 -0.71 2.99 6.94
CA LYS A 7 -1.71 3.98 6.50
C LYS A 7 -1.56 4.29 5.01
N TYR A 8 -0.33 4.36 4.52
CA TYR A 8 -0.08 4.54 3.08
C TYR A 8 -0.66 3.38 2.27
N ALA A 9 -0.45 2.15 2.74
CA ALA A 9 -0.98 0.97 2.05
C ALA A 9 -2.50 1.01 1.98
N VAL A 10 -3.15 1.41 3.07
CA VAL A 10 -4.62 1.54 3.12
C VAL A 10 -5.09 2.57 2.08
N GLU A 11 -4.41 3.71 1.99
CA GLU A 11 -4.77 4.75 1.01
C GLU A 11 -4.56 4.29 -0.42
N VAL A 12 -3.45 3.62 -0.71
CA VAL A 12 -3.20 3.07 -2.04
C VAL A 12 -4.30 2.08 -2.43
N ALA A 13 -4.71 1.24 -1.49
CA ALA A 13 -5.77 0.27 -1.72
C ALA A 13 -7.11 0.95 -1.98
N ARG A 14 -7.42 2.00 -1.22
CA ARG A 14 -8.67 2.75 -1.37
C ARG A 14 -8.76 3.42 -2.74
N ILE A 15 -7.65 4.04 -3.15
CA ILE A 15 -7.62 4.82 -4.40
C ILE A 15 -7.42 3.92 -5.62
N GLY A 16 -6.69 2.81 -5.45
CA GLY A 16 -6.43 1.87 -6.54
C GLY A 16 -5.33 2.31 -7.50
N SER A 17 -4.57 3.33 -7.14
CA SER A 17 -3.48 3.86 -7.96
C SER A 17 -2.41 4.44 -7.06
N ILE A 18 -1.17 4.01 -7.23
CA ILE A 18 -0.07 4.52 -6.44
C ILE A 18 0.26 5.97 -6.80
N SER A 19 0.14 6.34 -8.08
CA SER A 19 0.38 7.70 -8.53
C SER A 19 -0.61 8.68 -7.91
N ARG A 20 -1.89 8.33 -7.92
CA ARG A 20 -2.93 9.19 -7.35
C ARG A 20 -2.82 9.23 -5.82
N ALA A 21 -2.49 8.12 -5.20
CA ALA A 21 -2.30 8.10 -3.76
C ALA A 21 -1.14 9.01 -3.34
N ALA A 22 -0.05 8.99 -4.10
CA ALA A 22 1.09 9.86 -3.83
C ALA A 22 0.68 11.33 -3.92
N GLU A 23 -0.11 11.69 -4.92
CA GLU A 23 -0.62 13.06 -5.05
C GLU A 23 -1.47 13.46 -3.85
N GLU A 24 -2.41 12.59 -3.45
CA GLU A 24 -3.29 12.90 -2.32
C GLU A 24 -2.55 12.95 -0.98
N LEU A 25 -1.49 12.17 -0.85
CA LEU A 25 -0.68 12.17 0.37
C LEU A 25 0.42 13.22 0.37
N TYR A 26 0.56 13.95 -0.73
CA TYR A 26 1.59 14.99 -0.89
C TYR A 26 3.00 14.44 -0.71
N ILE A 27 3.26 13.24 -1.26
CA ILE A 27 4.58 12.63 -1.24
C ILE A 27 4.98 12.22 -2.65
N ALA A 28 6.28 12.13 -2.89
CA ALA A 28 6.79 11.68 -4.18
C ALA A 28 6.44 10.21 -4.38
N GLN A 29 6.03 9.83 -5.60
CA GLN A 29 5.67 8.46 -5.89
C GLN A 29 6.78 7.45 -5.57
N PRO A 30 8.06 7.73 -5.90
CA PRO A 30 9.13 6.80 -5.53
C PRO A 30 9.25 6.56 -4.03
N ASN A 31 8.96 7.58 -3.22
CA ASN A 31 8.98 7.44 -1.77
C ASN A 31 7.83 6.57 -1.28
N LEU A 32 6.65 6.76 -1.87
CA LEU A 32 5.50 5.92 -1.53
C LEU A 32 5.74 4.46 -1.93
N SER A 33 6.28 4.24 -3.13
CA SER A 33 6.62 2.88 -3.58
C SER A 33 7.61 2.21 -2.65
N ARG A 34 8.62 2.95 -2.22
CA ARG A 34 9.63 2.43 -1.30
C ARG A 34 9.01 2.08 0.05
N ALA A 35 8.12 2.94 0.56
CA ALA A 35 7.45 2.69 1.83
C ALA A 35 6.63 1.40 1.77
N ILE A 36 5.89 1.19 0.69
CA ILE A 36 5.09 -0.03 0.51
C ILE A 36 6.00 -1.27 0.47
N LYS A 37 7.10 -1.20 -0.26
CA LYS A 37 8.05 -2.31 -0.34
C LYS A 37 8.70 -2.62 0.99
N GLU A 38 9.04 -1.60 1.76
CA GLU A 38 9.58 -1.77 3.10
C GLU A 38 8.57 -2.48 4.02
N LEU A 39 7.31 -2.08 3.92
CA LEU A 39 6.24 -2.70 4.69
C LEU A 39 6.09 -4.18 4.31
N GLU A 40 6.09 -4.47 3.02
CA GLU A 40 6.01 -5.85 2.53
C GLU A 40 7.17 -6.69 3.06
N LYS A 41 8.37 -6.12 3.04
CA LYS A 41 9.56 -6.80 3.53
C LYS A 41 9.47 -7.07 5.03
N ASP A 42 9.04 -6.09 5.80
CA ASP A 42 8.91 -6.22 7.24
C ASP A 42 7.91 -7.31 7.64
N LEU A 43 6.83 -7.42 6.88
CA LEU A 43 5.77 -8.38 7.18
C LEU A 43 5.94 -9.74 6.49
N GLY A 44 6.87 -9.81 5.53
CA GLY A 44 7.12 -11.04 4.78
C GLY A 44 5.97 -11.43 3.86
N ILE A 45 5.21 -10.46 3.37
CA ILE A 45 4.08 -10.69 2.47
C ILE A 45 4.14 -9.77 1.27
N THR A 46 3.42 -10.12 0.20
CA THR A 46 3.17 -9.22 -0.91
C THR A 46 1.79 -8.61 -0.70
N ILE A 47 1.71 -7.28 -0.66
CA ILE A 47 0.45 -6.58 -0.41
C ILE A 47 -0.29 -6.31 -1.72
N PHE A 48 0.43 -5.90 -2.75
CA PHE A 48 -0.16 -5.52 -4.02
C PHE A 48 0.41 -6.35 -5.17
N ASP A 49 -0.47 -6.76 -6.07
CA ASP A 49 -0.09 -7.34 -7.36
C ASP A 49 -0.23 -6.27 -8.43
N ARG A 50 0.78 -6.17 -9.30
CA ARG A 50 0.70 -5.31 -10.47
C ARG A 50 0.40 -6.19 -11.68
N ASN A 51 -0.64 -5.84 -12.42
CA ASN A 51 -1.05 -6.59 -13.60
C ASN A 51 -1.52 -5.62 -14.68
N SER A 52 -1.98 -6.15 -15.82
CA SER A 52 -2.41 -5.34 -16.94
C SER A 52 -3.61 -4.45 -16.64
N LYS A 53 -4.36 -4.77 -15.60
CA LYS A 53 -5.53 -3.98 -15.19
C LYS A 53 -5.18 -2.96 -14.12
N GLY A 54 -3.91 -2.86 -13.74
CA GLY A 54 -3.46 -1.94 -12.72
C GLY A 54 -2.98 -2.66 -11.47
N MET A 55 -3.30 -2.11 -10.32
CA MET A 55 -2.81 -2.57 -9.04
C MET A 55 -3.96 -3.13 -8.22
N THR A 56 -3.84 -4.40 -7.80
CA THR A 56 -4.86 -5.05 -7.00
C THR A 56 -4.24 -5.60 -5.72
N LEU A 57 -5.06 -5.79 -4.69
CA LEU A 57 -4.61 -6.38 -3.43
C LEU A 57 -4.46 -7.89 -3.59
N THR A 58 -3.39 -8.44 -3.00
CA THR A 58 -3.29 -9.87 -2.78
C THR A 58 -4.24 -10.28 -1.65
N HIS A 59 -4.41 -11.57 -1.44
CA HIS A 59 -5.19 -12.06 -0.30
C HIS A 59 -4.62 -11.56 1.03
N ASP A 60 -3.29 -11.64 1.19
CA ASP A 60 -2.62 -11.13 2.38
C ASP A 60 -2.78 -9.61 2.49
N GLY A 61 -2.75 -8.91 1.36
CA GLY A 61 -2.95 -7.47 1.33
C GLY A 61 -4.34 -7.08 1.79
N GLU A 62 -5.37 -7.82 1.38
CA GLU A 62 -6.74 -7.57 1.83
C GLU A 62 -6.86 -7.68 3.35
N ARG A 63 -6.24 -8.70 3.93
CA ARG A 63 -6.26 -8.89 5.38
C ARG A 63 -5.53 -7.76 6.09
N LEU A 64 -4.39 -7.35 5.57
CA LEU A 64 -3.62 -6.27 6.15
C LEU A 64 -4.40 -4.95 6.13
N VAL A 65 -5.05 -4.64 5.02
CA VAL A 65 -5.84 -3.42 4.88
C VAL A 65 -7.01 -3.41 5.86
N GLU A 66 -7.65 -4.55 6.10
CA GLU A 66 -8.71 -4.63 7.10
C GLU A 66 -8.20 -4.28 8.50
N TYR A 67 -7.01 -4.77 8.88
CA TYR A 67 -6.39 -4.38 10.13
C TYR A 67 -6.06 -2.88 10.14
N GLY A 68 -5.55 -2.37 9.03
CA GLY A 68 -5.17 -0.96 8.93
C GLY A 68 -6.35 -0.02 9.10
N LYS A 69 -7.54 -0.40 8.63
CA LYS A 69 -8.75 0.41 8.77
C LYS A 69 -9.21 0.50 10.22
N ALA A 70 -8.85 -0.45 11.04
CA ALA A 70 -9.27 -0.50 12.44
C ALA A 70 -8.40 0.34 13.36
N ILE A 71 -7.25 0.83 12.89
CA ILE A 71 -6.31 1.58 13.70
C ILE A 71 -6.60 3.09 13.70
#